data_50d243ecb617237adfe7f25aec427838
#
_entry.id   50d243ecb617237adfe7f25aec427838
#
_cell.length_a   1.000
_cell.length_b   1.000
_cell.length_c   1.000
_cell.angle_alpha   90.00
_cell.angle_beta   90.00
_cell.angle_gamma   90.00
#
_symmetry.space_group_name_H-M   'P 1'
#
loop_
_entity.id
_entity.type
_entity.pdbx_description
1 polymer ?
#
loop_
_entity_poly.entity_id
_entity_poly.type
_entity_poly.pdbx_seq_one_letter_code
_entity_poly.pdbx_strand_id
1 'polypeptide(L)'
;PFQEFDSILKGRIKEADEFYSGLQKDIADTEEQMIQRQALAGMLWSKQFYYYDLDVWLKGDQTQPAPSPERKHGRNSEWNHLHNADIVSMPDKWEYPWYAAWDLAFHAIPLALIDPEFAKHQLMLLTKEWYMHPNGQLPAYEWSFGDVNPPVHAWASWRVYKIDSKLQDGKADRKFLEEIFHKLLLNFTWWVNKKDMHGNNIFQGGFLGMDNIGVFDRSSTQLPTGGYIEQSDGTSWMAMFTLNLLRMSLELAKENPTYQSLATKFFEHFLYIAGAMSN
;
A
#
# COMPACT_ATOMS: atom_id res chain seq x y z
N PRO A 1 37.92 1.09 -21.31
CA PRO A 1 36.54 1.03 -20.75
C PRO A 1 35.85 2.39 -20.72
N PHE A 2 36.59 3.52 -20.72
CA PHE A 2 36.01 4.87 -20.55
C PHE A 2 36.03 5.73 -21.83
N GLN A 3 36.41 5.18 -22.99
CA GLN A 3 36.51 5.94 -24.24
C GLN A 3 35.19 6.52 -24.72
N GLU A 4 34.06 5.90 -24.37
CA GLU A 4 32.72 6.33 -24.76
C GLU A 4 31.93 7.00 -23.62
N PHE A 5 32.57 7.19 -22.44
CA PHE A 5 31.89 7.68 -21.24
C PHE A 5 31.13 9.00 -21.49
N ASP A 6 31.84 9.99 -22.05
CA ASP A 6 31.23 11.32 -22.29
C ASP A 6 30.09 11.28 -23.30
N SER A 7 30.20 10.41 -24.31
CA SER A 7 29.17 10.21 -25.32
C SER A 7 27.93 9.56 -24.70
N ILE A 8 28.13 8.53 -23.90
CA ILE A 8 27.04 7.84 -23.20
C ILE A 8 26.36 8.79 -22.20
N LEU A 9 27.14 9.51 -21.40
CA LEU A 9 26.60 10.46 -20.43
C LEU A 9 25.75 11.56 -21.10
N LYS A 10 26.26 12.17 -22.19
CA LYS A 10 25.50 13.15 -22.96
C LYS A 10 24.21 12.56 -23.54
N GLY A 11 24.26 11.31 -24.01
CA GLY A 11 23.08 10.59 -24.46
C GLY A 11 22.02 10.42 -23.38
N ARG A 12 22.44 9.97 -22.18
CA ARG A 12 21.54 9.79 -21.05
C ARG A 12 20.92 11.11 -20.56
N ILE A 13 21.70 12.18 -20.53
CA ILE A 13 21.20 13.53 -20.20
C ILE A 13 20.11 13.94 -21.18
N LYS A 14 20.37 13.81 -22.49
CA LYS A 14 19.41 14.16 -23.53
C LYS A 14 18.11 13.37 -23.41
N GLU A 15 18.18 12.05 -23.20
CA GLU A 15 17.01 11.19 -23.01
C GLU A 15 16.20 11.60 -21.79
N ALA A 16 16.87 11.92 -20.66
CA ALA A 16 16.21 12.42 -19.47
C ALA A 16 15.52 13.78 -19.75
N ASP A 17 16.18 14.69 -20.47
CA ASP A 17 15.60 15.99 -20.83
C ASP A 17 14.36 15.83 -21.74
N GLU A 18 14.41 14.94 -22.71
CA GLU A 18 13.27 14.62 -23.58
C GLU A 18 12.10 14.02 -22.77
N PHE A 19 12.39 13.10 -21.85
CA PHE A 19 11.39 12.49 -21.00
C PHE A 19 10.68 13.51 -20.09
N TYR A 20 11.44 14.31 -19.33
CA TYR A 20 10.85 15.28 -18.41
C TYR A 20 10.15 16.44 -19.14
N SER A 21 10.67 16.89 -20.29
CA SER A 21 9.99 17.91 -21.09
C SER A 21 8.60 17.47 -21.55
N GLY A 22 8.44 16.17 -21.81
CA GLY A 22 7.13 15.58 -22.11
C GLY A 22 6.13 15.69 -20.96
N LEU A 23 6.58 15.56 -19.72
CA LEU A 23 5.76 15.65 -18.51
C LEU A 23 5.47 17.11 -18.09
N GLN A 24 6.31 18.04 -18.51
CA GLN A 24 6.33 19.44 -18.05
C GLN A 24 5.69 20.42 -19.02
N LYS A 25 4.95 19.94 -20.01
CA LYS A 25 4.36 20.77 -21.09
C LYS A 25 3.49 21.91 -20.57
N ASP A 26 2.83 21.70 -19.45
CA ASP A 26 1.90 22.67 -18.84
C ASP A 26 2.55 23.51 -17.74
N ILE A 27 3.85 23.35 -17.49
CA ILE A 27 4.60 24.11 -16.48
C ILE A 27 5.48 25.12 -17.20
N ALA A 28 5.14 26.41 -17.04
CA ALA A 28 5.88 27.47 -17.73
C ALA A 28 7.12 27.94 -16.95
N ASP A 29 7.11 27.83 -15.63
CA ASP A 29 8.19 28.29 -14.75
C ASP A 29 9.32 27.24 -14.70
N THR A 30 10.55 27.68 -14.95
CA THR A 30 11.72 26.79 -14.98
C THR A 30 12.14 26.27 -13.61
N GLU A 31 11.88 27.02 -12.53
CA GLU A 31 12.14 26.57 -11.17
C GLU A 31 11.15 25.47 -10.77
N GLU A 32 9.87 25.64 -11.08
CA GLU A 32 8.85 24.60 -10.88
C GLU A 32 9.15 23.33 -11.69
N GLN A 33 9.62 23.47 -12.94
CA GLN A 33 10.08 22.35 -13.75
C GLN A 33 11.22 21.58 -13.06
N MET A 34 12.21 22.32 -12.52
CA MET A 34 13.33 21.70 -11.83
C MET A 34 12.89 20.99 -10.54
N ILE A 35 12.03 21.61 -9.74
CA ILE A 35 11.47 21.02 -8.52
C ILE A 35 10.72 19.73 -8.84
N GLN A 36 9.82 19.77 -9.82
CA GLN A 36 9.08 18.59 -10.26
C GLN A 36 10.01 17.48 -10.74
N ARG A 37 11.01 17.81 -11.57
CA ARG A 37 11.99 16.84 -12.07
C ARG A 37 12.75 16.16 -10.93
N GLN A 38 13.21 16.91 -9.94
CA GLN A 38 13.92 16.36 -8.79
C GLN A 38 13.03 15.45 -7.94
N ALA A 39 11.79 15.89 -7.69
CA ALA A 39 10.83 15.10 -6.93
C ALA A 39 10.52 13.74 -7.61
N LEU A 40 10.22 13.76 -8.91
CA LEU A 40 9.94 12.57 -9.69
C LEU A 40 11.18 11.67 -9.85
N ALA A 41 12.37 12.25 -10.03
CA ALA A 41 13.61 11.50 -10.05
C ALA A 41 13.86 10.80 -8.70
N GLY A 42 13.59 11.47 -7.57
CA GLY A 42 13.64 10.88 -6.23
C GLY A 42 12.73 9.67 -6.11
N MET A 43 11.51 9.75 -6.64
CA MET A 43 10.58 8.62 -6.68
C MET A 43 11.10 7.43 -7.49
N LEU A 44 11.75 7.68 -8.62
CA LEU A 44 12.38 6.60 -9.41
C LEU A 44 13.56 5.96 -8.68
N TRP A 45 14.34 6.75 -7.93
CA TRP A 45 15.46 6.27 -7.13
C TRP A 45 15.03 5.51 -5.87
N SER A 46 13.76 5.60 -5.46
CA SER A 46 13.20 4.82 -4.34
C SER A 46 12.84 3.37 -4.73
N LYS A 47 12.92 3.02 -6.01
CA LYS A 47 12.75 1.63 -6.48
C LYS A 47 13.96 0.80 -6.05
N GLN A 48 13.73 -0.24 -5.25
CA GLN A 48 14.80 -1.10 -4.73
C GLN A 48 14.41 -2.56 -4.83
N PHE A 49 15.41 -3.41 -5.13
CA PHE A 49 15.23 -4.84 -5.02
C PHE A 49 15.23 -5.23 -3.55
N TYR A 50 14.12 -5.80 -3.11
CA TYR A 50 13.93 -6.27 -1.75
C TYR A 50 13.86 -7.80 -1.74
N TYR A 51 14.76 -8.42 -0.97
CA TYR A 51 14.83 -9.86 -0.83
C TYR A 51 14.68 -10.25 0.63
N TYR A 52 13.61 -11.00 0.93
CA TYR A 52 13.38 -11.55 2.25
C TYR A 52 12.65 -12.89 2.14
N ASP A 53 13.36 -13.97 2.41
CA ASP A 53 12.82 -15.33 2.44
C ASP A 53 12.66 -15.76 3.90
N LEU A 54 11.41 -15.81 4.35
CA LEU A 54 11.13 -16.10 5.74
C LEU A 54 11.46 -17.54 6.12
N ASP A 55 11.28 -18.50 5.22
CA ASP A 55 11.63 -19.90 5.49
C ASP A 55 13.14 -20.06 5.74
N VAL A 56 13.94 -19.40 4.92
CA VAL A 56 15.41 -19.34 5.12
C VAL A 56 15.74 -18.60 6.42
N TRP A 57 15.07 -17.49 6.70
CA TRP A 57 15.27 -16.75 7.96
C TRP A 57 14.98 -17.60 9.18
N LEU A 58 13.89 -18.36 9.22
CA LEU A 58 13.50 -19.19 10.35
C LEU A 58 14.40 -20.41 10.55
N LYS A 59 14.84 -21.02 9.44
CA LYS A 59 15.74 -22.20 9.47
C LYS A 59 17.20 -21.84 9.69
N GLY A 60 17.58 -20.64 9.30
CA GLY A 60 18.96 -20.17 9.28
C GLY A 60 19.75 -20.63 8.06
N ASP A 61 20.87 -19.96 7.82
CA ASP A 61 21.81 -20.32 6.76
C ASP A 61 22.67 -21.50 7.21
N GLN A 62 22.86 -22.51 6.34
CA GLN A 62 23.68 -23.69 6.63
C GLN A 62 25.15 -23.36 6.89
N THR A 63 25.63 -22.19 6.42
CA THR A 63 27.02 -21.73 6.59
C THR A 63 27.21 -20.90 7.86
N GLN A 64 26.14 -20.60 8.60
CA GLN A 64 26.13 -19.79 9.81
C GLN A 64 25.74 -20.62 11.05
N PRO A 65 26.01 -20.14 12.27
CA PRO A 65 25.48 -20.77 13.48
C PRO A 65 23.96 -20.91 13.42
N ALA A 66 23.44 -22.01 13.94
CA ALA A 66 22.00 -22.24 14.01
C ALA A 66 21.30 -21.08 14.75
N PRO A 67 20.14 -20.61 14.25
CA PRO A 67 19.38 -19.57 14.92
C PRO A 67 18.89 -20.03 16.28
N SER A 68 18.70 -19.06 17.19
CA SER A 68 18.16 -19.38 18.52
C SER A 68 16.75 -19.96 18.43
N PRO A 69 16.35 -20.85 19.36
CA PRO A 69 15.01 -21.44 19.37
C PRO A 69 13.89 -20.39 19.42
N GLU A 70 14.12 -19.24 20.06
CA GLU A 70 13.17 -18.15 20.22
C GLU A 70 12.77 -17.55 18.86
N ARG A 71 13.65 -17.61 17.83
CA ARG A 71 13.32 -17.14 16.49
C ARG A 71 12.07 -17.81 15.91
N LYS A 72 11.84 -19.08 16.25
CA LYS A 72 10.66 -19.83 15.78
C LYS A 72 9.35 -19.39 16.42
N HIS A 73 9.41 -18.61 17.50
CA HIS A 73 8.27 -18.08 18.24
C HIS A 73 8.20 -16.55 18.20
N GLY A 74 9.08 -15.94 17.42
CA GLY A 74 9.15 -14.49 17.24
C GLY A 74 8.33 -14.00 16.05
N ARG A 75 8.80 -12.91 15.48
CA ARG A 75 8.17 -12.25 14.30
C ARG A 75 7.97 -13.25 13.16
N ASN A 76 6.83 -13.13 12.49
CA ASN A 76 6.48 -13.93 11.31
C ASN A 76 6.38 -15.45 11.54
N SER A 77 6.44 -15.93 12.78
CA SER A 77 6.32 -17.37 13.06
C SER A 77 4.98 -17.97 12.60
N GLU A 78 3.94 -17.13 12.49
CA GLU A 78 2.60 -17.51 12.03
C GLU A 78 2.45 -17.48 10.49
N TRP A 79 3.42 -16.93 9.77
CA TRP A 79 3.34 -16.76 8.32
C TRP A 79 4.66 -17.13 7.62
N ASN A 80 5.01 -18.38 7.68
CA ASN A 80 6.29 -18.92 7.21
C ASN A 80 6.45 -19.03 5.69
N HIS A 81 5.40 -18.75 4.91
CA HIS A 81 5.47 -18.73 3.44
C HIS A 81 5.63 -17.32 2.83
N LEU A 82 5.85 -16.30 3.66
CA LEU A 82 6.23 -14.98 3.18
C LEU A 82 7.55 -15.06 2.42
N HIS A 83 7.53 -14.62 1.17
CA HIS A 83 8.70 -14.59 0.30
C HIS A 83 8.71 -13.33 -0.54
N ASN A 84 9.68 -12.47 -0.31
CA ASN A 84 9.85 -11.22 -1.05
C ASN A 84 11.09 -11.33 -1.94
N ALA A 85 10.93 -11.11 -3.22
CA ALA A 85 12.03 -11.10 -4.21
C ALA A 85 11.65 -10.18 -5.38
N ASP A 86 11.27 -8.94 -5.06
CA ASP A 86 10.70 -8.01 -6.03
C ASP A 86 11.33 -6.62 -5.93
N ILE A 87 11.18 -5.83 -6.99
CA ILE A 87 11.48 -4.40 -6.93
C ILE A 87 10.29 -3.69 -6.30
N VAL A 88 10.55 -3.04 -5.18
CA VAL A 88 9.53 -2.35 -4.37
C VAL A 88 9.86 -0.86 -4.28
N SER A 89 8.86 -0.01 -4.36
CA SER A 89 9.01 1.40 -4.01
C SER A 89 9.05 1.53 -2.50
N MET A 90 10.18 1.93 -1.96
CA MET A 90 10.40 2.07 -0.52
C MET A 90 10.41 3.55 -0.11
N PRO A 91 9.96 3.89 1.11
CA PRO A 91 9.96 5.27 1.58
C PRO A 91 11.35 5.89 1.58
N ASP A 92 12.35 5.11 1.99
CA ASP A 92 13.74 5.55 2.08
C ASP A 92 14.69 4.35 1.86
N LYS A 93 15.97 4.63 1.55
CA LYS A 93 16.98 3.60 1.31
C LYS A 93 17.67 3.12 2.59
N TRP A 94 17.67 3.93 3.62
CA TRP A 94 18.49 3.72 4.83
C TRP A 94 17.70 3.88 6.13
N GLU A 95 16.72 4.78 6.18
CA GLU A 95 15.85 4.95 7.34
C GLU A 95 14.77 3.87 7.39
N TYR A 96 14.19 3.54 6.22
CA TYR A 96 13.20 2.48 6.05
C TYR A 96 13.74 1.38 5.12
N PRO A 97 14.64 0.50 5.61
CA PRO A 97 15.18 -0.60 4.80
C PRO A 97 14.17 -1.76 4.65
N TRP A 98 12.91 -1.45 4.63
CA TRP A 98 11.77 -2.36 4.47
C TRP A 98 10.66 -1.65 3.69
N TYR A 99 9.68 -2.40 3.19
CA TYR A 99 8.49 -1.77 2.64
C TYR A 99 7.47 -1.45 3.73
N ALA A 100 6.62 -0.44 3.48
CA ALA A 100 5.50 -0.07 4.33
C ALA A 100 4.24 0.00 3.47
N ALA A 101 3.18 -0.71 3.86
CA ALA A 101 2.03 -0.94 2.99
C ALA A 101 1.30 0.34 2.59
N TRP A 102 1.03 1.25 3.52
CA TRP A 102 0.30 2.47 3.18
C TRP A 102 1.20 3.51 2.50
N ASP A 103 2.48 3.61 2.86
CA ASP A 103 3.46 4.46 2.19
C ASP A 103 3.59 4.07 0.72
N LEU A 104 3.72 2.78 0.43
CA LEU A 104 3.75 2.27 -0.94
C LEU A 104 2.48 2.65 -1.71
N ALA A 105 1.30 2.57 -1.08
CA ALA A 105 0.06 2.98 -1.70
C ALA A 105 0.05 4.47 -2.03
N PHE A 106 0.56 5.34 -1.15
CA PHE A 106 0.74 6.77 -1.44
C PHE A 106 1.76 7.00 -2.55
N HIS A 107 2.90 6.30 -2.52
CA HIS A 107 3.94 6.41 -3.55
C HIS A 107 3.43 6.01 -4.95
N ALA A 108 2.53 5.04 -5.03
CA ALA A 108 1.98 4.59 -6.31
C ALA A 108 1.26 5.73 -7.07
N ILE A 109 0.71 6.72 -6.37
CA ILE A 109 -0.01 7.82 -7.00
C ILE A 109 0.92 8.73 -7.81
N PRO A 110 1.99 9.36 -7.25
CA PRO A 110 2.93 10.13 -8.05
C PRO A 110 3.71 9.25 -9.04
N LEU A 111 4.02 8.00 -8.71
CA LEU A 111 4.64 7.06 -9.65
C LEU A 111 3.78 6.84 -10.91
N ALA A 112 2.46 6.84 -10.79
CA ALA A 112 1.58 6.69 -11.95
C ALA A 112 1.70 7.83 -12.97
N LEU A 113 2.27 8.97 -12.61
CA LEU A 113 2.53 10.08 -13.54
C LEU A 113 3.72 9.80 -14.46
N ILE A 114 4.66 8.95 -14.04
CA ILE A 114 5.91 8.67 -14.73
C ILE A 114 6.07 7.21 -15.16
N ASP A 115 5.46 6.30 -14.42
CA ASP A 115 5.51 4.86 -14.68
C ASP A 115 4.22 4.19 -14.17
N PRO A 116 3.09 4.36 -14.90
CA PRO A 116 1.80 3.85 -14.48
C PRO A 116 1.77 2.31 -14.38
N GLU A 117 2.52 1.59 -15.21
CA GLU A 117 2.60 0.14 -15.16
C GLU A 117 3.28 -0.33 -13.86
N PHE A 118 4.39 0.29 -13.50
CA PHE A 118 5.04 -0.01 -12.22
C PHE A 118 4.14 0.34 -11.02
N ALA A 119 3.44 1.48 -11.07
CA ALA A 119 2.51 1.88 -10.01
C ALA A 119 1.36 0.86 -9.82
N LYS A 120 0.75 0.40 -10.91
CA LYS A 120 -0.26 -0.67 -10.89
C LYS A 120 0.32 -1.97 -10.33
N HIS A 121 1.53 -2.35 -10.79
CA HIS A 121 2.22 -3.55 -10.32
C HIS A 121 2.50 -3.49 -8.81
N GLN A 122 2.92 -2.35 -8.26
CA GLN A 122 3.17 -2.19 -6.82
C GLN A 122 1.89 -2.41 -5.99
N LEU A 123 0.76 -1.85 -6.43
CA LEU A 123 -0.53 -2.05 -5.75
C LEU A 123 -0.99 -3.52 -5.81
N MET A 124 -0.80 -4.18 -6.95
CA MET A 124 -1.11 -5.60 -7.10
C MET A 124 -0.17 -6.48 -6.28
N LEU A 125 1.11 -6.12 -6.19
CA LEU A 125 2.14 -6.92 -5.53
C LEU A 125 1.80 -7.20 -4.07
N LEU A 126 1.45 -6.18 -3.30
CA LEU A 126 1.10 -6.34 -1.87
C LEU A 126 -0.17 -7.15 -1.63
N THR A 127 -0.97 -7.37 -2.66
CA THR A 127 -2.19 -8.19 -2.56
C THR A 127 -2.00 -9.63 -3.03
N LYS A 128 -0.78 -10.01 -3.43
CA LYS A 128 -0.44 -11.39 -3.80
C LYS A 128 -0.36 -12.30 -2.57
N GLU A 129 -0.49 -13.59 -2.81
CA GLU A 129 -0.59 -14.64 -1.80
C GLU A 129 0.60 -14.68 -0.82
N TRP A 130 1.78 -14.30 -1.29
CA TRP A 130 3.00 -14.27 -0.49
C TRP A 130 3.34 -12.91 0.12
N TYR A 131 2.46 -11.91 -0.06
CA TYR A 131 2.52 -10.60 0.59
C TYR A 131 1.32 -10.35 1.51
N MET A 132 0.12 -10.78 1.11
CA MET A 132 -1.09 -10.69 1.92
C MET A 132 -1.20 -11.93 2.80
N HIS A 133 -1.45 -11.74 4.10
CA HIS A 133 -1.71 -12.87 5.00
C HIS A 133 -2.97 -13.63 4.56
N PRO A 134 -3.04 -14.97 4.75
CA PRO A 134 -4.21 -15.78 4.36
C PRO A 134 -5.55 -15.33 4.93
N ASN A 135 -5.57 -14.61 6.05
CA ASN A 135 -6.79 -14.02 6.62
C ASN A 135 -7.27 -12.74 5.91
N GLY A 136 -6.55 -12.27 4.89
CA GLY A 136 -6.86 -11.04 4.16
C GLY A 136 -6.18 -9.78 4.70
N GLN A 137 -5.40 -9.88 5.77
CA GLN A 137 -4.64 -8.75 6.30
C GLN A 137 -3.54 -8.34 5.33
N LEU A 138 -3.43 -7.02 5.07
CA LEU A 138 -2.22 -6.40 4.56
C LEU A 138 -1.40 -5.95 5.76
N PRO A 139 -0.29 -6.63 6.08
CA PRO A 139 0.56 -6.21 7.19
C PRO A 139 1.14 -4.82 6.95
N ALA A 140 1.33 -4.06 8.01
CA ALA A 140 1.99 -2.75 7.91
C ALA A 140 3.40 -2.90 7.31
N TYR A 141 4.11 -3.93 7.76
CA TYR A 141 5.47 -4.29 7.34
C TYR A 141 5.55 -5.80 7.16
N GLU A 142 6.65 -6.28 6.57
CA GLU A 142 6.90 -7.69 6.33
C GLU A 142 7.09 -8.54 7.60
N TRP A 143 7.18 -7.95 8.78
CA TRP A 143 7.50 -8.70 10.01
C TRP A 143 6.49 -8.55 11.14
N SER A 144 5.43 -7.77 11.00
CA SER A 144 4.49 -7.56 12.10
C SER A 144 3.04 -7.68 11.69
N PHE A 145 2.31 -8.54 12.40
CA PHE A 145 0.84 -8.65 12.30
C PHE A 145 0.11 -7.85 13.37
N GLY A 146 0.82 -7.35 14.38
CA GLY A 146 0.29 -6.49 15.42
C GLY A 146 0.00 -5.08 14.94
N ASP A 147 0.76 -4.60 13.95
CA ASP A 147 0.61 -3.30 13.33
C ASP A 147 -0.15 -3.39 12.00
N VAL A 148 -1.09 -2.48 11.81
CA VAL A 148 -1.88 -2.36 10.59
C VAL A 148 -1.89 -0.90 10.17
N ASN A 149 -1.52 -0.66 8.91
CA ASN A 149 -1.68 0.67 8.34
C ASN A 149 -3.14 0.97 7.99
N PRO A 150 -3.55 2.24 7.97
CA PRO A 150 -4.85 2.64 7.46
C PRO A 150 -5.12 2.07 6.05
N PRO A 151 -6.36 1.68 5.72
CA PRO A 151 -6.69 1.01 4.46
C PRO A 151 -6.80 1.98 3.28
N VAL A 152 -5.68 2.58 2.89
CA VAL A 152 -5.61 3.55 1.78
C VAL A 152 -5.47 2.89 0.40
N HIS A 153 -5.28 1.59 0.35
CA HIS A 153 -4.95 0.87 -0.88
C HIS A 153 -6.03 1.00 -1.97
N ALA A 154 -7.31 0.94 -1.60
CA ALA A 154 -8.41 1.12 -2.55
C ALA A 154 -8.44 2.54 -3.14
N TRP A 155 -8.17 3.56 -2.32
CA TRP A 155 -8.09 4.94 -2.79
C TRP A 155 -6.92 5.12 -3.76
N ALA A 156 -5.75 4.60 -3.42
CA ALA A 156 -4.58 4.66 -4.29
C ALA A 156 -4.84 3.94 -5.63
N SER A 157 -5.43 2.74 -5.60
CA SER A 157 -5.77 1.97 -6.80
C SER A 157 -6.74 2.73 -7.71
N TRP A 158 -7.76 3.36 -7.13
CA TRP A 158 -8.66 4.21 -7.89
C TRP A 158 -7.96 5.42 -8.51
N ARG A 159 -7.08 6.09 -7.76
CA ARG A 159 -6.31 7.23 -8.25
C ARG A 159 -5.38 6.84 -9.40
N VAL A 160 -4.62 5.76 -9.25
CA VAL A 160 -3.74 5.23 -10.28
C VAL A 160 -4.52 4.84 -11.54
N TYR A 161 -5.63 4.13 -11.40
CA TYR A 161 -6.54 3.81 -12.51
C TYR A 161 -6.98 5.07 -13.29
N LYS A 162 -7.35 6.14 -12.58
CA LYS A 162 -7.78 7.40 -13.23
C LYS A 162 -6.63 8.17 -13.87
N ILE A 163 -5.45 8.17 -13.27
CA ILE A 163 -4.26 8.80 -13.83
C ILE A 163 -3.85 8.06 -15.11
N ASP A 164 -3.74 6.74 -15.05
CA ASP A 164 -3.40 5.91 -16.22
C ASP A 164 -4.41 6.12 -17.36
N SER A 165 -5.70 6.06 -17.08
CA SER A 165 -6.74 6.34 -18.08
C SER A 165 -6.57 7.71 -18.75
N LYS A 166 -6.22 8.74 -17.98
CA LYS A 166 -5.98 10.08 -18.51
C LYS A 166 -4.75 10.12 -19.43
N LEU A 167 -3.67 9.43 -19.05
CA LEU A 167 -2.45 9.34 -19.84
C LEU A 167 -2.64 8.54 -21.14
N GLN A 168 -3.63 7.63 -21.17
CA GLN A 168 -3.98 6.79 -22.30
C GLN A 168 -5.20 7.32 -23.09
N ASP A 169 -5.41 8.64 -23.13
CA ASP A 169 -6.50 9.30 -23.88
C ASP A 169 -7.90 8.74 -23.54
N GLY A 170 -8.13 8.43 -22.28
CA GLY A 170 -9.39 7.91 -21.77
C GLY A 170 -9.54 6.39 -21.81
N LYS A 171 -8.57 5.66 -22.33
CA LYS A 171 -8.55 4.20 -22.27
C LYS A 171 -8.23 3.74 -20.86
N ALA A 172 -9.23 3.21 -20.19
CA ALA A 172 -9.08 2.77 -18.82
C ALA A 172 -8.63 1.29 -18.76
N ASP A 173 -7.65 0.99 -17.92
CA ASP A 173 -7.23 -0.38 -17.64
C ASP A 173 -8.23 -1.09 -16.69
N ARG A 174 -9.33 -1.51 -17.29
CA ARG A 174 -10.41 -2.17 -16.56
C ARG A 174 -9.96 -3.48 -15.93
N LYS A 175 -9.04 -4.20 -16.58
CA LYS A 175 -8.51 -5.46 -16.06
C LYS A 175 -7.81 -5.23 -14.72
N PHE A 176 -6.93 -4.24 -14.65
CA PHE A 176 -6.30 -3.84 -13.39
C PHE A 176 -7.34 -3.49 -12.31
N LEU A 177 -8.35 -2.67 -12.67
CA LEU A 177 -9.37 -2.26 -11.71
C LEU A 177 -10.15 -3.47 -11.14
N GLU A 178 -10.50 -4.43 -11.98
CA GLU A 178 -11.25 -5.62 -11.58
C GLU A 178 -10.40 -6.56 -10.73
N GLU A 179 -9.17 -6.83 -11.14
CA GLU A 179 -8.24 -7.69 -10.39
C GLU A 179 -7.95 -7.14 -9.00
N ILE A 180 -7.57 -5.85 -8.90
CA ILE A 180 -7.28 -5.24 -7.59
C ILE A 180 -8.54 -5.14 -6.72
N PHE A 181 -9.70 -4.89 -7.31
CA PHE A 181 -10.97 -4.87 -6.58
C PHE A 181 -11.24 -6.21 -5.91
N HIS A 182 -11.10 -7.33 -6.61
CA HIS A 182 -11.31 -8.67 -6.05
C HIS A 182 -10.33 -8.96 -4.90
N LYS A 183 -9.08 -8.58 -5.02
CA LYS A 183 -8.09 -8.73 -3.94
C LYS A 183 -8.46 -7.88 -2.73
N LEU A 184 -8.91 -6.65 -2.95
CA LEU A 184 -9.33 -5.75 -1.88
C LEU A 184 -10.61 -6.21 -1.15
N LEU A 185 -11.45 -7.04 -1.75
CA LEU A 185 -12.58 -7.66 -1.05
C LEU A 185 -12.10 -8.55 0.10
N LEU A 186 -11.00 -9.29 -0.09
CA LEU A 186 -10.41 -10.13 0.97
C LEU A 186 -9.92 -9.25 2.13
N ASN A 187 -9.21 -8.16 1.81
CA ASN A 187 -8.74 -7.22 2.80
C ASN A 187 -9.90 -6.49 3.51
N PHE A 188 -10.94 -6.13 2.78
CA PHE A 188 -12.14 -5.51 3.35
C PHE A 188 -12.82 -6.44 4.36
N THR A 189 -12.93 -7.73 4.05
CA THR A 189 -13.51 -8.73 4.96
C THR A 189 -12.71 -8.82 6.26
N TRP A 190 -11.38 -8.80 6.18
CA TRP A 190 -10.54 -8.76 7.37
C TRP A 190 -10.82 -7.50 8.22
N TRP A 191 -10.91 -6.34 7.62
CA TRP A 191 -11.20 -5.08 8.30
C TRP A 191 -12.59 -5.06 8.96
N VAL A 192 -13.61 -5.55 8.27
CA VAL A 192 -14.98 -5.60 8.82
C VAL A 192 -15.04 -6.44 10.10
N ASN A 193 -14.16 -7.43 10.26
CA ASN A 193 -14.05 -8.24 11.47
C ASN A 193 -13.26 -7.56 12.61
N LYS A 194 -12.73 -6.36 12.40
CA LYS A 194 -12.04 -5.54 13.42
C LYS A 194 -12.98 -4.51 14.07
N LYS A 195 -14.26 -4.83 14.16
CA LYS A 195 -15.23 -4.00 14.89
C LYS A 195 -14.97 -4.05 16.39
N ASP A 196 -15.44 -3.01 17.07
CA ASP A 196 -15.53 -2.96 18.52
C ASP A 196 -16.32 -4.17 19.10
N MET A 197 -16.07 -4.51 20.34
CA MET A 197 -16.71 -5.68 21.02
C MET A 197 -18.24 -5.54 21.10
N HIS A 198 -18.76 -4.33 21.06
CA HIS A 198 -20.20 -4.05 21.15
C HIS A 198 -20.91 -4.03 19.79
N GLY A 199 -20.15 -4.13 18.68
CA GLY A 199 -20.72 -4.16 17.34
C GLY A 199 -21.29 -2.82 16.86
N ASN A 200 -20.84 -1.69 17.43
CA ASN A 200 -21.32 -0.35 17.10
C ASN A 200 -20.82 0.18 15.75
N ASN A 201 -20.10 -0.62 14.98
CA ASN A 201 -19.42 -0.23 13.72
C ASN A 201 -18.30 0.83 13.92
N ILE A 202 -17.66 0.78 15.06
CA ILE A 202 -16.39 1.46 15.35
C ILE A 202 -15.28 0.46 15.06
N PHE A 203 -14.21 0.91 14.40
CA PHE A 203 -13.15 0.03 13.94
C PHE A 203 -11.82 0.37 14.61
N GLN A 204 -11.18 -0.67 15.12
CA GLN A 204 -9.85 -0.58 15.70
C GLN A 204 -8.81 -0.58 14.56
N GLY A 205 -7.97 0.46 14.52
CA GLY A 205 -6.94 0.57 13.50
C GLY A 205 -5.61 -0.09 13.85
N GLY A 206 -5.36 -0.34 15.13
CA GLY A 206 -4.01 -0.72 15.59
C GLY A 206 -2.97 0.39 15.41
N PHE A 207 -3.42 1.58 15.00
CA PHE A 207 -2.62 2.77 14.76
C PHE A 207 -3.18 3.92 15.57
N LEU A 208 -2.39 4.51 16.44
CA LEU A 208 -2.84 5.56 17.38
C LEU A 208 -2.99 6.96 16.73
N GLY A 209 -2.80 7.10 15.43
CA GLY A 209 -2.90 8.38 14.74
C GLY A 209 -1.80 9.40 15.08
N MET A 210 -1.16 9.22 16.22
CA MET A 210 -0.02 10.01 16.68
C MET A 210 1.06 9.06 17.17
N ASP A 211 2.22 9.09 16.53
CA ASP A 211 3.34 8.25 16.91
C ASP A 211 3.84 8.59 18.32
N ASN A 212 4.13 7.53 19.09
CA ASN A 212 4.76 7.63 20.40
C ASN A 212 4.01 8.47 21.45
N ILE A 213 2.70 8.53 21.38
CA ILE A 213 1.92 9.15 22.44
C ILE A 213 1.72 8.17 23.61
N GLY A 214 2.07 8.65 24.79
CA GLY A 214 1.84 7.93 26.04
C GLY A 214 2.89 6.88 26.38
N VAL A 215 2.62 6.16 27.43
CA VAL A 215 3.51 5.17 28.02
C VAL A 215 3.19 3.73 27.59
N PHE A 216 2.27 3.58 26.66
CA PHE A 216 1.79 2.28 26.21
C PHE A 216 2.43 1.91 24.87
N ASP A 217 2.80 0.63 24.77
CA ASP A 217 3.16 0.05 23.49
C ASP A 217 1.90 -0.04 22.62
N ARG A 218 1.88 0.69 21.49
CA ARG A 218 0.75 0.70 20.55
C ARG A 218 0.50 -0.65 19.88
N SER A 219 1.52 -1.50 19.82
CA SER A 219 1.42 -2.86 19.29
C SER A 219 0.82 -3.84 20.30
N SER A 220 0.67 -3.42 21.56
CA SER A 220 0.08 -4.20 22.65
C SER A 220 -1.32 -3.68 22.97
N THR A 221 -2.31 -4.56 22.87
CA THR A 221 -3.68 -4.24 23.28
C THR A 221 -3.88 -4.32 24.80
N GLN A 222 -2.94 -4.90 25.54
CA GLN A 222 -3.03 -5.01 26.98
C GLN A 222 -2.33 -3.85 27.69
N LEU A 223 -3.06 -3.20 28.59
CA LEU A 223 -2.49 -2.18 29.45
C LEU A 223 -1.72 -2.80 30.63
N PRO A 224 -0.63 -2.17 31.10
CA PRO A 224 0.09 -2.61 32.31
C PRO A 224 -0.79 -2.66 33.54
N THR A 225 -1.88 -1.90 33.57
CA THR A 225 -2.88 -1.83 34.65
C THR A 225 -4.02 -2.83 34.50
N GLY A 226 -3.99 -3.68 33.49
CA GLY A 226 -5.09 -4.55 33.08
C GLY A 226 -6.09 -3.82 32.17
N GLY A 227 -6.82 -4.58 31.35
CA GLY A 227 -7.68 -4.05 30.29
C GLY A 227 -6.94 -3.88 28.95
N TYR A 228 -7.57 -3.23 27.99
CA TYR A 228 -7.01 -3.00 26.66
C TYR A 228 -7.44 -1.63 26.12
N ILE A 229 -6.71 -1.15 25.13
CA ILE A 229 -7.01 0.08 24.43
C ILE A 229 -7.77 -0.29 23.14
N GLU A 230 -8.95 0.28 22.97
CA GLU A 230 -9.66 0.30 21.71
C GLU A 230 -9.44 1.65 21.03
N GLN A 231 -8.80 1.62 19.85
CA GLN A 231 -8.54 2.82 19.07
C GLN A 231 -9.60 2.95 17.99
N SER A 232 -10.33 4.05 18.01
CA SER A 232 -11.45 4.29 17.08
C SER A 232 -11.01 4.97 15.75
N ASP A 233 -9.77 5.31 15.61
CA ASP A 233 -9.22 6.02 14.43
C ASP A 233 -9.39 5.23 13.12
N GLY A 234 -9.42 3.89 13.17
CA GLY A 234 -9.76 3.05 12.03
C GLY A 234 -11.17 3.30 11.45
N THR A 235 -12.07 3.91 12.21
CA THR A 235 -13.48 4.11 11.81
C THR A 235 -13.61 5.01 10.59
N SER A 236 -12.97 6.18 10.59
CA SER A 236 -12.99 7.10 9.44
C SER A 236 -12.26 6.52 8.23
N TRP A 237 -11.18 5.78 8.46
CA TRP A 237 -10.48 5.07 7.39
C TRP A 237 -11.34 3.97 6.76
N MET A 238 -12.16 3.28 7.54
CA MET A 238 -13.11 2.31 7.02
C MET A 238 -14.25 2.98 6.24
N ALA A 239 -14.72 4.16 6.66
CA ALA A 239 -15.66 4.96 5.86
C ALA A 239 -15.05 5.31 4.49
N MET A 240 -13.79 5.75 4.46
CA MET A 240 -13.07 6.02 3.21
C MET A 240 -12.90 4.75 2.36
N PHE A 241 -12.60 3.63 2.97
CA PHE A 241 -12.44 2.34 2.26
C PHE A 241 -13.75 1.92 1.59
N THR A 242 -14.87 1.95 2.33
CA THR A 242 -16.19 1.61 1.77
C THR A 242 -16.57 2.50 0.60
N LEU A 243 -16.33 3.83 0.70
CA LEU A 243 -16.63 4.78 -0.38
C LEU A 243 -15.77 4.53 -1.64
N ASN A 244 -14.50 4.15 -1.47
CA ASN A 244 -13.65 3.83 -2.61
C ASN A 244 -14.05 2.51 -3.27
N LEU A 245 -14.37 1.47 -2.49
CA LEU A 245 -14.90 0.22 -3.05
C LEU A 245 -16.27 0.40 -3.70
N LEU A 246 -17.16 1.24 -3.14
CA LEU A 246 -18.40 1.66 -3.78
C LEU A 246 -18.12 2.28 -5.16
N ARG A 247 -17.20 3.21 -5.23
CA ARG A 247 -16.83 3.89 -6.47
C ARG A 247 -16.29 2.95 -7.52
N MET A 248 -15.40 2.01 -7.12
CA MET A 248 -14.87 0.96 -7.99
C MET A 248 -15.98 0.02 -8.48
N SER A 249 -16.90 -0.39 -7.58
CA SER A 249 -18.05 -1.22 -7.95
C SER A 249 -18.95 -0.55 -8.98
N LEU A 250 -19.24 0.73 -8.82
CA LEU A 250 -20.05 1.51 -9.76
C LEU A 250 -19.39 1.65 -11.14
N GLU A 251 -18.06 1.80 -11.17
CA GLU A 251 -17.31 1.82 -12.43
C GLU A 251 -17.36 0.46 -13.12
N LEU A 252 -17.14 -0.63 -12.38
CA LEU A 252 -17.20 -1.99 -12.89
C LEU A 252 -18.64 -2.37 -13.33
N ALA A 253 -19.65 -1.87 -12.64
CA ALA A 253 -21.06 -2.12 -12.95
C ALA A 253 -21.52 -1.54 -14.28
N LYS A 254 -20.79 -0.60 -14.88
CA LYS A 254 -21.11 -0.05 -16.20
C LYS A 254 -21.11 -1.12 -17.30
N GLU A 255 -20.28 -2.15 -17.15
CA GLU A 255 -20.18 -3.25 -18.12
C GLU A 255 -20.67 -4.58 -17.55
N ASN A 256 -20.60 -4.79 -16.23
CA ASN A 256 -21.03 -6.03 -15.60
C ASN A 256 -21.99 -5.74 -14.42
N PRO A 257 -23.31 -5.96 -14.60
CA PRO A 257 -24.32 -5.68 -13.58
C PRO A 257 -24.11 -6.43 -12.24
N THR A 258 -23.30 -7.49 -12.21
CA THR A 258 -23.00 -8.25 -10.99
C THR A 258 -22.41 -7.33 -9.89
N TYR A 259 -21.70 -6.29 -10.27
CA TYR A 259 -21.10 -5.34 -9.32
C TYR A 259 -22.10 -4.39 -8.66
N GLN A 260 -23.36 -4.31 -9.15
CA GLN A 260 -24.39 -3.42 -8.56
C GLN A 260 -24.74 -3.84 -7.14
N SER A 261 -24.84 -5.14 -6.88
CA SER A 261 -25.14 -5.65 -5.54
C SER A 261 -24.02 -5.35 -4.55
N LEU A 262 -22.77 -5.41 -5.00
CA LEU A 262 -21.61 -5.01 -4.19
C LEU A 262 -21.60 -3.51 -3.91
N ALA A 263 -21.93 -2.68 -4.89
CA ALA A 263 -22.07 -1.24 -4.70
C ALA A 263 -23.12 -0.92 -3.61
N THR A 264 -24.28 -1.56 -3.66
CA THR A 264 -25.32 -1.43 -2.62
C THR A 264 -24.76 -1.82 -1.25
N LYS A 265 -24.00 -2.93 -1.18
CA LYS A 265 -23.44 -3.42 0.08
C LYS A 265 -22.42 -2.45 0.69
N PHE A 266 -21.56 -1.86 -0.12
CA PHE A 266 -20.61 -0.85 0.37
C PHE A 266 -21.31 0.43 0.81
N PHE A 267 -22.39 0.84 0.12
CA PHE A 267 -23.17 1.98 0.54
C PHE A 267 -23.84 1.73 1.91
N GLU A 268 -24.42 0.56 2.12
CA GLU A 268 -24.98 0.17 3.43
C GLU A 268 -23.90 0.21 4.53
N HIS A 269 -22.72 -0.36 4.29
CA HIS A 269 -21.61 -0.30 5.25
C HIS A 269 -21.23 1.15 5.58
N PHE A 270 -21.14 2.00 4.57
CA PHE A 270 -20.85 3.41 4.79
C PHE A 270 -21.89 4.09 5.69
N LEU A 271 -23.18 3.84 5.45
CA LEU A 271 -24.26 4.42 6.27
C LEU A 271 -24.18 3.96 7.73
N TYR A 272 -23.86 2.70 7.98
CA TYR A 272 -23.66 2.18 9.35
C TYR A 272 -22.48 2.85 10.05
N ILE A 273 -21.36 3.02 9.33
CA ILE A 273 -20.18 3.70 9.89
C ILE A 273 -20.47 5.18 10.14
N ALA A 274 -21.10 5.88 9.18
CA ALA A 274 -21.47 7.28 9.34
C ALA A 274 -22.43 7.49 10.51
N GLY A 275 -23.39 6.58 10.70
CA GLY A 275 -24.27 6.59 11.87
C GLY A 275 -23.51 6.43 13.18
N ALA A 276 -22.54 5.50 13.25
CA ALA A 276 -21.70 5.31 14.43
C ALA A 276 -20.83 6.53 14.77
N MET A 277 -20.38 7.27 13.73
CA MET A 277 -19.58 8.50 13.94
C MET A 277 -20.42 9.70 14.36
N SER A 278 -21.73 9.66 14.20
CA SER A 278 -22.65 10.78 14.49
C SER A 278 -23.32 10.66 15.85
N ASN A 279 -23.27 9.52 16.50
CA ASN A 279 -23.79 9.21 17.81
C ASN A 279 -22.71 9.23 18.89
#